data_01d525586c36a8c2accfcdd6bb87d44b
#
_entry.id   01d525586c36a8c2accfcdd6bb87d44b
#
_cell.length_a   1.000
_cell.length_b   1.000
_cell.length_c   1.000
_cell.angle_alpha   90.00
_cell.angle_beta   90.00
_cell.angle_gamma   90.00
#
_symmetry.space_group_name_H-M   'P 1'
#
loop_
_entity.id
_entity.type
_entity.pdbx_description
1 polymer ?
#
loop_
_entity_poly.entity_id
_entity_poly.type
_entity_poly.pdbx_seq_one_letter_code
_entity_poly.pdbx_strand_id
1 'polypeptide(L)'
;MRNLSTPHSVAVRTASIALGVFVSDAVSKAAAPALVSLHGGLGFVLPIQNAEYSFGIASASLPLMLAASALGILAFGGYTAWSATHGGLPAWIPGLLIGGGAGNLIDRLLFGAVHDWLDLGKVVVNLADLAILAGLAGYLASVALHRRAESRLERL
;
A
#
# COMPACT_ATOMS: atom_id res chain seq x y z
N MET A 1 0.85 -9.30 30.75
CA MET A 1 -0.56 -9.00 30.38
C MET A 1 -0.62 -8.76 28.89
N ARG A 2 -1.13 -9.68 28.07
CA ARG A 2 -1.43 -9.44 26.66
C ARG A 2 -2.61 -8.49 26.62
N ASN A 3 -2.38 -7.27 26.16
CA ASN A 3 -3.45 -6.32 25.87
C ASN A 3 -4.24 -6.90 24.69
N LEU A 4 -5.32 -7.63 24.97
CA LEU A 4 -6.19 -8.21 23.96
C LEU A 4 -6.95 -7.03 23.33
N SER A 5 -6.39 -6.48 22.27
CA SER A 5 -7.10 -5.48 21.47
C SER A 5 -8.37 -6.13 20.92
N THR A 6 -9.51 -5.50 21.15
CA THR A 6 -10.79 -6.01 20.64
C THR A 6 -10.80 -5.94 19.10
N PRO A 7 -11.55 -6.82 18.40
CA PRO A 7 -11.69 -6.74 16.94
C PRO A 7 -12.07 -5.35 16.46
N HIS A 8 -12.94 -4.66 17.19
CA HIS A 8 -13.34 -3.28 16.90
C HIS A 8 -12.14 -2.32 16.97
N SER A 9 -11.30 -2.37 17.99
CA SER A 9 -10.12 -1.50 18.11
C SER A 9 -9.08 -1.77 17.02
N VAL A 10 -8.96 -3.02 16.59
CA VAL A 10 -8.08 -3.40 15.46
C VAL A 10 -8.64 -2.83 14.15
N ALA A 11 -9.94 -2.97 13.90
CA ALA A 11 -10.58 -2.43 12.70
C ALA A 11 -10.44 -0.89 12.63
N VAL A 12 -10.64 -0.19 13.75
CA VAL A 12 -10.45 1.26 13.82
C VAL A 12 -9.00 1.64 13.49
N ARG A 13 -8.01 0.96 14.07
CA ARG A 13 -6.58 1.20 13.78
C ARG A 13 -6.26 0.95 12.31
N THR A 14 -6.75 -0.14 11.73
CA THR A 14 -6.60 -0.45 10.30
C THR A 14 -7.16 0.68 9.44
N ALA A 15 -8.39 1.10 9.71
CA ALA A 15 -9.05 2.18 8.96
C ALA A 15 -8.31 3.52 9.10
N SER A 16 -7.84 3.86 10.31
CA SER A 16 -7.07 5.09 10.55
C SER A 16 -5.75 5.11 9.80
N ILE A 17 -5.03 3.97 9.77
CA ILE A 17 -3.78 3.85 9.01
C ILE A 17 -4.07 3.92 7.51
N ALA A 18 -5.09 3.22 7.03
CA ALA A 18 -5.47 3.26 5.62
C ALA A 18 -5.83 4.68 5.16
N LEU A 19 -6.62 5.39 5.95
CA LEU A 19 -6.95 6.81 5.68
C LEU A 19 -5.71 7.70 5.70
N GLY A 20 -4.82 7.53 6.69
CA GLY A 20 -3.58 8.29 6.78
C GLY A 20 -2.68 8.08 5.56
N VAL A 21 -2.51 6.84 5.11
CA VAL A 21 -1.75 6.50 3.89
C VAL A 21 -2.38 7.13 2.65
N PHE A 22 -3.69 6.95 2.48
CA PHE A 22 -4.44 7.51 1.35
C PHE A 22 -4.31 9.03 1.26
N VAL A 23 -4.52 9.73 2.38
CA VAL A 23 -4.40 11.20 2.43
C VAL A 23 -2.97 11.65 2.18
N SER A 24 -1.97 11.00 2.79
CA SER A 24 -0.56 11.35 2.60
C SER A 24 -0.13 11.16 1.15
N ASP A 25 -0.57 10.08 0.50
CA ASP A 25 -0.32 9.81 -0.91
C ASP A 25 -0.95 10.90 -1.79
N ALA A 26 -2.24 11.20 -1.60
CA ALA A 26 -2.93 12.23 -2.38
C ALA A 26 -2.29 13.62 -2.22
N VAL A 27 -1.94 14.00 -0.99
CA VAL A 27 -1.27 15.28 -0.71
C VAL A 27 0.11 15.34 -1.36
N SER A 28 0.91 14.27 -1.25
CA SER A 28 2.26 14.23 -1.85
C SER A 28 2.21 14.33 -3.37
N LYS A 29 1.28 13.63 -4.01
CA LYS A 29 1.05 13.69 -5.46
C LYS A 29 0.64 15.09 -5.93
N ALA A 30 -0.24 15.74 -5.17
CA ALA A 30 -0.66 17.12 -5.48
C ALA A 30 0.47 18.14 -5.26
N ALA A 31 1.34 17.93 -4.27
CA ALA A 31 2.43 18.84 -3.94
C ALA A 31 3.66 18.70 -4.87
N ALA A 32 3.91 17.52 -5.39
CA ALA A 32 5.13 17.22 -6.15
C ALA A 32 5.38 18.18 -7.34
N PRO A 33 4.41 18.53 -8.20
CA PRO A 33 4.63 19.49 -9.30
C PRO A 33 5.03 20.89 -8.79
N ALA A 34 4.44 21.35 -7.69
CA ALA A 34 4.77 22.64 -7.11
C ALA A 34 6.19 22.66 -6.52
N LEU A 35 6.64 21.57 -5.91
CA LEU A 35 8.01 21.44 -5.39
C LEU A 35 9.06 21.56 -6.50
N VAL A 36 8.81 20.98 -7.66
CA VAL A 36 9.71 21.11 -8.82
C VAL A 36 9.75 22.53 -9.34
N SER A 37 8.60 23.20 -9.45
CA SER A 37 8.54 24.58 -9.98
C SER A 37 9.19 25.61 -9.05
N LEU A 38 9.11 25.44 -7.73
CA LEU A 38 9.63 26.39 -6.75
C LEU A 38 11.15 26.27 -6.49
N HIS A 39 11.71 25.06 -6.63
CA HIS A 39 13.08 24.77 -6.20
C HIS A 39 14.03 24.38 -7.33
N GLY A 40 13.62 24.55 -8.59
CA GLY A 40 14.46 24.18 -9.75
C GLY A 40 14.71 22.66 -9.87
N GLY A 41 13.87 21.85 -9.21
CA GLY A 41 13.96 20.39 -9.17
C GLY A 41 14.82 19.91 -7.99
N LEU A 42 14.19 19.29 -7.03
CA LEU A 42 14.89 18.40 -6.10
C LEU A 42 15.24 17.15 -6.90
N GLY A 43 16.49 16.74 -6.96
CA GLY A 43 16.98 15.66 -7.85
C GLY A 43 16.32 14.28 -7.64
N PHE A 44 15.43 14.14 -6.64
CA PHE A 44 14.62 12.95 -6.37
C PHE A 44 13.12 13.16 -6.57
N VAL A 45 12.68 14.35 -7.06
CA VAL A 45 11.26 14.65 -7.33
C VAL A 45 11.07 14.79 -8.84
N LEU A 46 10.42 13.78 -9.44
CA LEU A 46 10.14 13.71 -10.87
C LEU A 46 8.65 13.35 -11.09
N PRO A 47 7.73 14.33 -11.11
CA PRO A 47 6.31 14.06 -11.32
C PRO A 47 6.08 13.51 -12.73
N ILE A 48 5.54 12.30 -12.82
CA ILE A 48 5.15 11.63 -14.06
C ILE A 48 3.75 11.05 -13.95
N GLN A 49 3.09 10.86 -15.08
CA GLN A 49 1.87 10.07 -15.17
C GLN A 49 2.22 8.69 -15.72
N ASN A 50 2.01 7.66 -14.88
CA ASN A 50 2.28 6.28 -15.20
C ASN A 50 0.98 5.58 -15.60
N ALA A 51 0.77 5.40 -16.90
CA ALA A 51 -0.37 4.68 -17.46
C ALA A 51 -0.14 3.16 -17.49
N GLU A 52 1.03 2.68 -17.05
CA GLU A 52 1.38 1.26 -17.03
C GLU A 52 1.07 0.62 -15.67
N TYR A 53 1.06 -0.71 -15.62
CA TYR A 53 0.84 -1.46 -14.40
C TYR A 53 2.17 -1.95 -13.83
N SER A 54 2.31 -1.87 -12.49
CA SER A 54 3.46 -2.49 -11.78
C SER A 54 4.84 -2.12 -12.35
N PHE A 55 5.23 -0.86 -12.22
CA PHE A 55 6.58 -0.38 -12.57
C PHE A 55 6.96 -0.53 -14.05
N GLY A 56 5.99 -0.42 -14.96
CA GLY A 56 6.25 -0.54 -16.39
C GLY A 56 6.43 -1.99 -16.90
N ILE A 57 6.12 -2.99 -16.07
CA ILE A 57 6.33 -4.41 -16.43
C ILE A 57 5.22 -4.93 -17.35
N ALA A 58 4.02 -4.38 -17.26
CA ALA A 58 2.89 -4.81 -18.07
C ALA A 58 2.02 -3.65 -18.55
N SER A 59 1.79 -3.59 -19.85
CA SER A 59 0.75 -2.76 -20.45
C SER A 59 -0.57 -3.51 -20.40
N ALA A 60 -1.59 -2.94 -19.76
CA ALA A 60 -2.92 -3.51 -19.71
C ALA A 60 -3.95 -2.42 -20.00
N SER A 61 -5.13 -2.82 -20.50
CA SER A 61 -6.22 -1.87 -20.66
C SER A 61 -6.67 -1.31 -19.32
N LEU A 62 -7.09 -0.03 -19.29
CA LEU A 62 -7.54 0.62 -18.05
C LEU A 62 -8.61 -0.18 -17.31
N PRO A 63 -9.66 -0.77 -17.95
CA PRO A 63 -10.62 -1.60 -17.24
C PRO A 63 -10.00 -2.81 -16.53
N LEU A 64 -9.00 -3.45 -17.14
CA LEU A 64 -8.30 -4.58 -16.53
C LEU A 64 -7.45 -4.12 -15.33
N MET A 65 -6.79 -2.97 -15.43
CA MET A 65 -6.04 -2.38 -14.33
C MET A 65 -6.94 -2.03 -13.14
N LEU A 66 -8.10 -1.45 -13.39
CA LEU A 66 -9.10 -1.12 -12.37
C LEU A 66 -9.62 -2.39 -11.69
N ALA A 67 -9.98 -3.41 -12.48
CA ALA A 67 -10.45 -4.69 -11.97
C ALA A 67 -9.37 -5.38 -11.11
N ALA A 68 -8.14 -5.45 -11.59
CA ALA A 68 -7.03 -6.06 -10.84
C ALA A 68 -6.73 -5.31 -9.53
N SER A 69 -6.74 -3.98 -9.54
CA SER A 69 -6.55 -3.17 -8.33
C SER A 69 -7.68 -3.37 -7.33
N ALA A 70 -8.94 -3.34 -7.78
CA ALA A 70 -10.09 -3.58 -6.92
C ALA A 70 -10.08 -5.00 -6.34
N LEU A 71 -9.83 -6.03 -7.14
CA LEU A 71 -9.70 -7.40 -6.67
C LEU A 71 -8.55 -7.58 -5.67
N GLY A 72 -7.40 -6.97 -5.91
CA GLY A 72 -6.27 -6.98 -4.97
C GLY A 72 -6.64 -6.38 -3.62
N ILE A 73 -7.32 -5.23 -3.60
CA ILE A 73 -7.78 -4.60 -2.37
C ILE A 73 -8.82 -5.48 -1.66
N LEU A 74 -9.83 -5.96 -2.38
CA LEU A 74 -10.92 -6.75 -1.80
C LEU A 74 -10.44 -8.12 -1.31
N ALA A 75 -9.67 -8.84 -2.12
CA ALA A 75 -9.22 -10.18 -1.78
C ALA A 75 -8.08 -10.15 -0.75
N PHE A 76 -6.97 -9.46 -1.05
CA PHE A 76 -5.79 -9.49 -0.21
C PHE A 76 -5.89 -8.49 0.95
N GLY A 77 -6.34 -7.28 0.70
CA GLY A 77 -6.61 -6.27 1.75
C GLY A 77 -7.70 -6.74 2.71
N GLY A 78 -8.81 -7.29 2.17
CA GLY A 78 -9.89 -7.86 2.97
C GLY A 78 -9.44 -9.07 3.80
N TYR A 79 -8.69 -10.02 3.21
CA TYR A 79 -8.13 -11.15 3.94
C TYR A 79 -7.20 -10.71 5.09
N THR A 80 -6.29 -9.79 4.82
CA THR A 80 -5.34 -9.32 5.86
C THR A 80 -6.05 -8.54 6.96
N ALA A 81 -7.11 -7.77 6.63
CA ALA A 81 -7.94 -7.08 7.61
C ALA A 81 -8.72 -8.08 8.48
N TRP A 82 -9.32 -9.09 7.87
CA TRP A 82 -9.99 -10.17 8.60
C TRP A 82 -9.00 -10.88 9.53
N SER A 83 -7.83 -11.28 9.04
CA SER A 83 -6.77 -11.93 9.83
C SER A 83 -6.31 -11.04 11.00
N ALA A 84 -6.18 -9.73 10.79
CA ALA A 84 -5.80 -8.80 11.85
C ALA A 84 -6.86 -8.73 12.96
N THR A 85 -8.14 -8.71 12.62
CA THR A 85 -9.23 -8.71 13.63
C THR A 85 -9.32 -10.00 14.44
N HIS A 86 -8.79 -11.11 13.91
CA HIS A 86 -8.71 -12.41 14.59
C HIS A 86 -7.34 -12.65 15.26
N GLY A 87 -6.49 -11.63 15.35
CA GLY A 87 -5.19 -11.69 16.04
C GLY A 87 -4.06 -12.33 15.23
N GLY A 88 -4.29 -12.67 13.95
CA GLY A 88 -3.28 -13.28 13.10
C GLY A 88 -2.24 -12.29 12.56
N LEU A 89 -2.61 -11.00 12.40
CA LEU A 89 -1.75 -9.97 11.85
C LEU A 89 -1.85 -8.66 12.63
N PRO A 90 -0.79 -7.83 12.66
CA PRO A 90 -0.87 -6.45 13.16
C PRO A 90 -1.71 -5.56 12.23
N ALA A 91 -2.50 -4.64 12.81
CA ALA A 91 -3.42 -3.75 12.09
C ALA A 91 -2.77 -2.87 11.01
N TRP A 92 -1.47 -2.58 11.15
CA TRP A 92 -0.76 -1.73 10.19
C TRP A 92 -0.58 -2.41 8.83
N ILE A 93 -0.50 -3.73 8.76
CA ILE A 93 -0.37 -4.47 7.50
C ILE A 93 -1.57 -4.23 6.57
N PRO A 94 -2.81 -4.58 6.96
CA PRO A 94 -3.96 -4.28 6.12
C PRO A 94 -4.17 -2.76 5.92
N GLY A 95 -3.82 -1.94 6.90
CA GLY A 95 -3.91 -0.48 6.78
C GLY A 95 -3.05 0.07 5.63
N LEU A 96 -1.80 -0.36 5.53
CA LEU A 96 -0.89 0.02 4.45
C LEU A 96 -1.38 -0.49 3.08
N LEU A 97 -1.80 -1.76 3.01
CA LEU A 97 -2.25 -2.39 1.76
C LEU A 97 -3.52 -1.75 1.21
N ILE A 98 -4.51 -1.53 2.07
CA ILE A 98 -5.79 -0.93 1.68
C ILE A 98 -5.60 0.54 1.33
N GLY A 99 -4.88 1.31 2.15
CA GLY A 99 -4.65 2.74 1.91
C GLY A 99 -3.85 3.00 0.65
N GLY A 100 -2.75 2.28 0.43
CA GLY A 100 -1.95 2.39 -0.79
C GLY A 100 -2.70 1.91 -2.03
N GLY A 101 -3.37 0.75 -1.93
CA GLY A 101 -4.20 0.24 -3.02
C GLY A 101 -5.30 1.23 -3.43
N ALA A 102 -5.99 1.83 -2.45
CA ALA A 102 -7.03 2.83 -2.68
C ALA A 102 -6.47 4.09 -3.35
N GLY A 103 -5.31 4.60 -2.93
CA GLY A 103 -4.65 5.75 -3.56
C GLY A 103 -4.42 5.54 -5.05
N ASN A 104 -3.77 4.43 -5.41
CA ASN A 104 -3.51 4.10 -6.82
C ASN A 104 -4.78 3.74 -7.61
N LEU A 105 -5.81 3.18 -6.98
CA LEU A 105 -7.09 2.91 -7.63
C LEU A 105 -7.84 4.21 -7.96
N ILE A 106 -7.90 5.16 -7.02
CA ILE A 106 -8.56 6.45 -7.23
C ILE A 106 -7.85 7.26 -8.33
N ASP A 107 -6.53 7.27 -8.37
CA ASP A 107 -5.79 7.91 -9.46
C ASP A 107 -6.19 7.35 -10.83
N ARG A 108 -6.25 6.03 -10.97
CA ARG A 108 -6.67 5.40 -12.23
C ARG A 108 -8.12 5.68 -12.59
N LEU A 109 -9.01 5.75 -11.59
CA LEU A 109 -10.42 6.09 -11.82
C LEU A 109 -10.61 7.53 -12.30
N LEU A 110 -9.85 8.47 -11.74
CA LEU A 110 -10.02 9.89 -12.03
C LEU A 110 -9.20 10.35 -13.24
N PHE A 111 -8.00 9.81 -13.42
CA PHE A 111 -7.02 10.32 -14.37
C PHE A 111 -6.59 9.29 -15.43
N GLY A 112 -7.01 8.04 -15.32
CA GLY A 112 -6.60 6.95 -16.23
C GLY A 112 -5.16 6.47 -16.02
N ALA A 113 -4.43 7.08 -15.10
CA ALA A 113 -3.01 6.81 -14.80
C ALA A 113 -2.73 7.01 -13.32
N VAL A 114 -1.60 6.52 -12.84
CA VAL A 114 -1.10 6.81 -11.49
C VAL A 114 -0.10 7.96 -11.57
N HIS A 115 -0.16 8.88 -10.61
CA HIS A 115 0.81 9.94 -10.44
C HIS A 115 1.96 9.45 -9.59
N ASP A 116 3.12 9.29 -10.21
CA ASP A 116 4.38 8.95 -9.55
C ASP A 116 5.25 10.20 -9.47
N TRP A 117 6.07 10.31 -8.43
CA TRP A 117 6.86 11.52 -8.23
C TRP A 117 8.20 11.30 -7.54
N LEU A 118 8.39 10.19 -6.83
CA LEU A 118 9.63 9.87 -6.10
C LEU A 118 10.55 9.07 -7.02
N ASP A 119 11.58 9.73 -7.54
CA ASP A 119 12.58 9.11 -8.40
C ASP A 119 13.61 8.34 -7.56
N LEU A 120 13.67 7.03 -7.76
CA LEU A 120 14.66 6.13 -7.17
C LEU A 120 15.77 5.76 -8.17
N GLY A 121 15.90 6.51 -9.24
CA GLY A 121 16.94 6.39 -10.27
C GLY A 121 16.62 5.37 -11.37
N LYS A 122 16.01 4.24 -11.07
CA LYS A 122 15.58 3.22 -12.06
C LYS A 122 14.07 3.16 -12.23
N VAL A 123 13.35 3.58 -11.23
CA VAL A 123 11.89 3.61 -11.20
C VAL A 123 11.42 4.88 -10.48
N VAL A 124 10.30 5.41 -10.92
CA VAL A 124 9.60 6.48 -10.20
C VAL A 124 8.39 5.86 -9.54
N VAL A 125 8.17 6.17 -8.27
CA VAL A 125 7.12 5.59 -7.44
C VAL A 125 6.37 6.70 -6.68
N ASN A 126 5.35 6.33 -5.92
CA ASN A 126 4.60 7.21 -5.04
C ASN A 126 4.52 6.64 -3.60
N LEU A 127 3.90 7.35 -2.67
CA LEU A 127 3.77 6.87 -1.29
C LEU A 127 2.85 5.65 -1.18
N ALA A 128 1.84 5.53 -2.05
CA ALA A 128 0.97 4.37 -2.08
C ALA A 128 1.75 3.09 -2.43
N ASP A 129 2.68 3.15 -3.38
CA ASP A 129 3.54 2.02 -3.75
C ASP A 129 4.45 1.60 -2.59
N LEU A 130 5.07 2.56 -1.91
CA LEU A 130 5.89 2.28 -0.72
C LEU A 130 5.06 1.64 0.39
N ALA A 131 3.82 2.10 0.61
CA ALA A 131 2.92 1.52 1.58
C ALA A 131 2.54 0.07 1.23
N ILE A 132 2.20 -0.19 -0.05
CA ILE A 132 1.91 -1.55 -0.53
C ILE A 132 3.11 -2.47 -0.33
N LEU A 133 4.31 -2.05 -0.71
CA LEU A 133 5.53 -2.82 -0.54
C LEU A 133 5.83 -3.11 0.93
N ALA A 134 5.70 -2.11 1.81
CA ALA A 134 5.90 -2.28 3.25
C ALA A 134 4.86 -3.22 3.86
N GLY A 135 3.59 -3.08 3.48
CA GLY A 135 2.50 -3.96 3.89
C GLY A 135 2.74 -5.41 3.47
N LEU A 136 3.15 -5.63 2.23
CA LEU A 136 3.48 -6.96 1.71
C LEU A 136 4.68 -7.57 2.42
N ALA A 137 5.75 -6.82 2.61
CA ALA A 137 6.93 -7.27 3.34
C ALA A 137 6.58 -7.66 4.79
N GLY A 138 5.76 -6.85 5.47
CA GLY A 138 5.26 -7.14 6.81
C GLY A 138 4.41 -8.41 6.88
N TYR A 139 3.53 -8.62 5.89
CA TYR A 139 2.75 -9.84 5.76
C TYR A 139 3.66 -11.08 5.62
N LEU A 140 4.61 -11.05 4.70
CA LEU A 140 5.54 -12.15 4.46
C LEU A 140 6.39 -12.45 5.70
N ALA A 141 6.89 -11.41 6.38
CA ALA A 141 7.62 -11.55 7.63
C ALA A 141 6.77 -12.19 8.74
N SER A 142 5.51 -11.78 8.87
CA SER A 142 4.58 -12.34 9.86
C SER A 142 4.33 -13.83 9.61
N VAL A 143 4.10 -14.23 8.35
CA VAL A 143 3.93 -15.64 7.97
C VAL A 143 5.19 -16.46 8.26
N ALA A 144 6.37 -15.94 7.92
CA ALA A 144 7.63 -16.62 8.16
C ALA A 144 7.92 -16.84 9.65
N LEU A 145 7.62 -15.83 10.49
CA LEU A 145 7.79 -15.93 11.94
C LEU A 145 6.82 -16.94 12.56
N HIS A 146 5.57 -16.97 12.08
CA HIS A 146 4.57 -17.92 12.57
C HIS A 146 4.99 -19.37 12.30
N ARG A 147 5.39 -19.68 11.08
CA ARG A 147 5.87 -21.02 10.71
C ARG A 147 7.09 -21.46 11.52
N ARG A 148 8.02 -20.52 11.81
CA ARG A 148 9.19 -20.82 12.65
C ARG A 148 8.80 -21.14 14.10
N ALA A 149 7.78 -20.47 14.63
CA ALA A 149 7.29 -20.74 15.98
C ALA A 149 6.66 -22.15 16.08
N GLU A 150 5.81 -22.51 15.11
CA GLU A 150 5.19 -23.84 15.01
C GLU A 150 6.24 -24.96 14.94
N SER A 151 7.22 -24.84 14.04
CA SER A 151 8.28 -25.84 13.87
C SER A 151 9.18 -26.03 15.10
N ARG A 152 9.26 -25.02 15.99
CA ARG A 152 9.98 -25.17 17.26
C ARG A 152 9.17 -25.94 18.29
N LEU A 153 7.84 -25.76 18.31
CA LEU A 153 6.96 -26.47 19.24
C LEU A 153 6.85 -27.97 18.89
N GLU A 154 6.91 -28.31 17.60
CA GLU A 154 6.89 -29.71 17.14
C GLU A 154 8.18 -30.49 17.48
N ARG A 155 9.25 -29.81 17.86
CA ARG A 155 10.54 -30.43 18.22
C ARG A 155 10.76 -30.63 19.74
N LEU A 156 9.77 -30.16 20.53
CA LEU A 156 9.79 -30.32 22.00
C LEU A 156 8.93 -31.49 22.46
#